data_13ba5009ab1307b12379901e3c492e4c
#
_entry.id   13ba5009ab1307b12379901e3c492e4c
#
_cell.length_a   1.000
_cell.length_b   1.000
_cell.length_c   1.000
_cell.angle_alpha   90.00
_cell.angle_beta   90.00
_cell.angle_gamma   90.00
#
_symmetry.space_group_name_H-M   'P 1'
#
loop_
_entity.id
_entity.type
_entity.pdbx_description
1 polymer ?
#
loop_
_entity_poly.entity_id
_entity_poly.type
_entity_poly.pdbx_seq_one_letter_code
_entity_poly.pdbx_strand_id
1 'polypeptide(L)'
;MIQKHCFECGTALIEKELEEEGIVPYCPKCQQYRFPMYNVAVSMIVVDEETGKILLIQQYGKPSYILVAGYVNRGEAEEHAVVREVWEETGLEVEHLRFNRTKFFEPSNTLMCNFTAFVRTAKALHINHEVDRCKWFAPQEARENIRPNSLAAEFLNAYLDEVGNKPMEM
;
A
#
# COMPACT_ATOMS: atom_id res chain seq x y z
N MET A 1 4.59 13.39 10.51
CA MET A 1 4.24 14.39 11.59
C MET A 1 4.95 13.96 12.86
N ILE A 2 5.72 14.86 13.49
CA ILE A 2 6.42 14.53 14.75
C ILE A 2 5.40 14.57 15.89
N GLN A 3 5.31 13.51 16.67
CA GLN A 3 4.45 13.43 17.85
C GLN A 3 4.94 14.38 18.95
N LYS A 4 4.10 15.34 19.32
CA LYS A 4 4.45 16.35 20.35
C LYS A 4 3.88 16.06 21.74
N HIS A 5 2.84 15.22 21.82
CA HIS A 5 2.13 14.89 23.05
C HIS A 5 1.97 13.38 23.20
N CYS A 6 1.97 12.93 24.43
CA CYS A 6 1.72 11.54 24.76
C CYS A 6 0.28 11.13 24.39
N PHE A 7 0.13 10.06 23.62
CA PHE A 7 -1.16 9.57 23.14
C PHE A 7 -2.04 9.00 24.27
N GLU A 8 -1.46 8.61 25.42
CA GLU A 8 -2.21 8.10 26.56
C GLU A 8 -2.69 9.21 27.51
N CYS A 9 -1.85 10.18 27.83
CA CYS A 9 -2.16 11.16 28.88
C CYS A 9 -2.16 12.62 28.44
N GLY A 10 -1.87 12.91 27.17
CA GLY A 10 -1.85 14.25 26.60
C GLY A 10 -0.67 15.14 27.05
N THR A 11 0.21 14.67 27.92
CA THR A 11 1.38 15.45 28.40
C THR A 11 2.35 15.71 27.26
N ALA A 12 2.91 16.93 27.19
CA ALA A 12 3.96 17.23 26.21
C ALA A 12 5.16 16.30 26.39
N LEU A 13 5.65 15.78 25.29
CA LEU A 13 6.83 14.91 25.26
C LEU A 13 8.11 15.75 25.38
N ILE A 14 9.11 15.18 26.02
CA ILE A 14 10.47 15.70 26.07
C ILE A 14 11.42 14.77 25.34
N GLU A 15 12.54 15.29 24.89
CA GLU A 15 13.62 14.48 24.33
C GLU A 15 14.41 13.85 25.48
N LYS A 16 14.65 12.53 25.40
CA LYS A 16 15.45 11.79 26.40
C LYS A 16 16.27 10.72 25.69
N GLU A 17 17.50 10.59 26.11
CA GLU A 17 18.40 9.57 25.62
C GLU A 17 17.94 8.15 26.05
N LEU A 18 17.98 7.21 25.13
CA LEU A 18 17.71 5.81 25.31
C LEU A 18 18.87 4.99 24.71
N GLU A 19 19.88 4.74 25.52
CA GLU A 19 21.05 3.91 25.19
C GLU A 19 21.41 3.88 23.69
N GLU A 20 21.28 2.75 23.03
CA GLU A 20 21.64 2.56 21.61
C GLU A 20 20.66 3.21 20.62
N GLU A 21 19.45 3.57 21.05
CA GLU A 21 18.42 4.20 20.22
C GLU A 21 18.62 5.72 20.04
N GLY A 22 19.48 6.33 20.85
CA GLY A 22 19.73 7.75 20.83
C GLY A 22 18.59 8.57 21.47
N ILE A 23 18.27 9.72 20.87
CA ILE A 23 17.25 10.64 21.41
C ILE A 23 15.85 10.20 20.99
N VAL A 24 15.03 9.81 21.95
CA VAL A 24 13.66 9.34 21.75
C VAL A 24 12.68 10.20 22.55
N PRO A 25 11.48 10.53 22.01
CA PRO A 25 10.43 11.21 22.77
C PRO A 25 10.06 10.44 24.04
N TYR A 26 9.97 11.14 25.17
CA TYR A 26 9.67 10.56 26.47
C TYR A 26 8.51 11.29 27.14
N CYS A 27 7.58 10.56 27.71
CA CYS A 27 6.51 11.13 28.52
C CYS A 27 6.91 11.16 30.00
N PRO A 28 7.14 12.36 30.60
CA PRO A 28 7.55 12.44 32.01
C PRO A 28 6.44 12.02 32.99
N LYS A 29 5.16 12.14 32.59
CA LYS A 29 4.02 11.71 33.40
C LYS A 29 3.83 10.20 33.41
N CYS A 30 3.85 9.55 32.25
CA CYS A 30 3.73 8.08 32.13
C CYS A 30 5.04 7.35 32.42
N GLN A 31 6.16 8.08 32.44
CA GLN A 31 7.52 7.54 32.59
C GLN A 31 7.87 6.49 31.52
N GLN A 32 7.48 6.77 30.27
CA GLN A 32 7.66 5.86 29.14
C GLN A 32 8.17 6.59 27.91
N TYR A 33 9.03 5.91 27.14
CA TYR A 33 9.42 6.35 25.80
C TYR A 33 8.25 6.19 24.82
N ARG A 34 8.24 7.05 23.80
CA ARG A 34 7.20 7.07 22.77
C ARG A 34 7.86 7.00 21.40
N PHE A 35 7.73 5.86 20.76
CA PHE A 35 8.23 5.66 19.41
C PHE A 35 7.29 6.29 18.38
N PRO A 36 7.79 6.55 17.15
CA PRO A 36 6.97 7.17 16.11
C PRO A 36 5.68 6.40 15.84
N MET A 37 4.56 7.12 15.72
CA MET A 37 3.27 6.57 15.33
C MET A 37 2.95 7.00 13.90
N TYR A 38 2.60 6.05 13.07
CA TYR A 38 2.18 6.25 11.69
C TYR A 38 1.15 5.21 11.29
N ASN A 39 0.40 5.50 10.24
CA ASN A 39 -0.50 4.53 9.64
C ASN A 39 0.30 3.50 8.85
N VAL A 40 -0.24 2.29 8.73
CA VAL A 40 0.27 1.28 7.79
C VAL A 40 -0.82 1.04 6.76
N ALA A 41 -0.43 1.00 5.49
CA ALA A 41 -1.34 0.70 4.40
C ALA A 41 -0.65 -0.19 3.37
N VAL A 42 -1.45 -0.94 2.63
CA VAL A 42 -1.02 -1.77 1.52
C VAL A 42 -1.41 -1.14 0.19
N SER A 43 -0.61 -1.38 -0.84
CA SER A 43 -0.91 -1.01 -2.22
C SER A 43 -0.58 -2.20 -3.11
N MET A 44 -1.49 -2.59 -3.99
CA MET A 44 -1.37 -3.83 -4.74
C MET A 44 -1.30 -3.61 -6.24
N ILE A 45 -0.27 -4.20 -6.86
CA ILE A 45 -0.23 -4.44 -8.30
C ILE A 45 -0.95 -5.77 -8.53
N VAL A 46 -2.23 -5.69 -8.89
CA VAL A 46 -3.04 -6.89 -9.15
C VAL A 46 -2.79 -7.36 -10.56
N VAL A 47 -2.24 -8.57 -10.70
CA VAL A 47 -1.83 -9.17 -11.97
C VAL A 47 -2.66 -10.41 -12.25
N ASP A 48 -3.25 -10.47 -13.43
CA ASP A 48 -3.86 -11.69 -13.96
C ASP A 48 -2.77 -12.64 -14.47
N GLU A 49 -2.63 -13.80 -13.84
CA GLU A 49 -1.59 -14.78 -14.18
C GLU A 49 -1.70 -15.35 -15.60
N GLU A 50 -2.92 -15.43 -16.13
CA GLU A 50 -3.14 -16.03 -17.45
C GLU A 50 -2.77 -15.08 -18.59
N THR A 51 -3.06 -13.77 -18.39
CA THR A 51 -2.88 -12.77 -19.46
C THR A 51 -1.72 -11.81 -19.21
N GLY A 52 -1.16 -11.79 -18.00
CA GLY A 52 -0.16 -10.81 -17.56
C GLY A 52 -0.68 -9.38 -17.47
N LYS A 53 -2.00 -9.17 -17.56
CA LYS A 53 -2.60 -7.84 -17.45
C LYS A 53 -2.64 -7.35 -16.01
N ILE A 54 -2.63 -6.03 -15.85
CA ILE A 54 -2.63 -5.34 -14.58
C ILE A 54 -3.96 -4.63 -14.40
N LEU A 55 -4.60 -4.81 -13.24
CA LEU A 55 -5.82 -4.12 -12.87
C LEU A 55 -5.50 -2.73 -12.34
N LEU A 56 -6.15 -1.72 -12.88
CA LEU A 56 -6.21 -0.39 -12.32
C LEU A 56 -7.65 0.00 -12.02
N ILE A 57 -7.84 0.81 -10.99
CA ILE A 57 -9.15 1.26 -10.50
C ILE A 57 -9.28 2.78 -10.54
N GLN A 58 -10.52 3.26 -10.56
CA GLN A 58 -10.89 4.66 -10.32
C GLN A 58 -11.79 4.71 -9.09
N GLN A 59 -11.59 5.69 -8.22
CA GLN A 59 -12.33 5.83 -6.96
C GLN A 59 -12.77 7.26 -6.71
N TYR A 60 -13.86 7.42 -5.96
CA TYR A 60 -14.36 8.69 -5.43
C TYR A 60 -14.62 9.75 -6.53
N GLY A 61 -15.18 9.35 -7.66
CA GLY A 61 -15.49 10.22 -8.79
C GLY A 61 -14.28 10.81 -9.53
N LYS A 62 -13.06 10.31 -9.24
CA LYS A 62 -11.83 10.79 -9.90
C LYS A 62 -11.58 10.00 -11.18
N PRO A 63 -11.31 10.67 -12.31
CA PRO A 63 -11.10 9.99 -13.60
C PRO A 63 -9.74 9.33 -13.74
N SER A 64 -8.83 9.51 -12.78
CA SER A 64 -7.47 8.96 -12.83
C SER A 64 -7.43 7.53 -12.31
N TYR A 65 -6.69 6.67 -13.00
CA TYR A 65 -6.45 5.31 -12.56
C TYR A 65 -5.36 5.24 -11.49
N ILE A 66 -5.57 4.37 -10.50
CA ILE A 66 -4.66 4.09 -9.40
C ILE A 66 -4.56 2.57 -9.17
N LEU A 67 -3.66 2.16 -8.28
CA LEU A 67 -3.60 0.79 -7.76
C LEU A 67 -4.68 0.59 -6.68
N VAL A 68 -5.11 -0.65 -6.47
CA VAL A 68 -5.89 -1.07 -5.29
C VAL A 68 -5.06 -0.79 -4.05
N ALA A 69 -5.65 -0.22 -3.00
CA ALA A 69 -4.93 0.13 -1.78
C ALA A 69 -5.89 0.30 -0.60
N GLY A 70 -5.42 -0.07 0.59
CA GLY A 70 -6.19 0.11 1.82
C GLY A 70 -5.33 0.13 3.08
N TYR A 71 -5.94 0.52 4.20
CA TYR A 71 -5.26 0.53 5.49
C TYR A 71 -5.20 -0.87 6.12
N VAL A 72 -4.07 -1.14 6.77
CA VAL A 72 -3.92 -2.33 7.62
C VAL A 72 -4.66 -2.08 8.94
N ASN A 73 -5.55 -2.99 9.31
CA ASN A 73 -6.30 -2.91 10.54
C ASN A 73 -5.45 -3.29 11.77
N ARG A 74 -5.85 -2.82 12.94
CA ARG A 74 -5.17 -3.21 14.18
C ARG A 74 -5.21 -4.73 14.38
N GLY A 75 -4.03 -5.35 14.49
CA GLY A 75 -3.88 -6.80 14.68
C GLY A 75 -3.96 -7.61 13.38
N GLU A 76 -4.02 -6.96 12.24
CA GLU A 76 -3.97 -7.57 10.91
C GLU A 76 -2.53 -7.59 10.39
N ALA A 77 -2.14 -8.67 9.73
CA ALA A 77 -0.89 -8.72 8.97
C ALA A 77 -1.10 -8.06 7.59
N GLU A 78 -0.03 -7.47 7.03
CA GLU A 78 -0.09 -6.77 5.74
C GLU A 78 -0.57 -7.69 4.62
N GLU A 79 -0.18 -8.95 4.60
CA GLU A 79 -0.60 -9.94 3.61
C GLU A 79 -2.10 -10.22 3.69
N HIS A 80 -2.68 -10.24 4.89
CA HIS A 80 -4.12 -10.39 5.07
C HIS A 80 -4.87 -9.15 4.60
N ALA A 81 -4.33 -7.95 4.89
CA ALA A 81 -4.90 -6.71 4.38
C ALA A 81 -4.91 -6.67 2.85
N VAL A 82 -3.85 -7.16 2.18
CA VAL A 82 -3.81 -7.27 0.71
C VAL A 82 -4.96 -8.15 0.19
N VAL A 83 -5.12 -9.34 0.75
CA VAL A 83 -6.18 -10.28 0.32
C VAL A 83 -7.56 -9.69 0.55
N ARG A 84 -7.79 -9.08 1.71
CA ARG A 84 -9.06 -8.44 2.08
C ARG A 84 -9.40 -7.28 1.14
N GLU A 85 -8.48 -6.34 0.94
CA GLU A 85 -8.74 -5.15 0.10
C GLU A 85 -8.96 -5.52 -1.37
N VAL A 86 -8.19 -6.48 -1.92
CA VAL A 86 -8.43 -6.98 -3.29
C VAL A 86 -9.81 -7.60 -3.39
N TRP A 87 -10.22 -8.42 -2.41
CA TRP A 87 -11.54 -9.01 -2.39
C TRP A 87 -12.66 -7.97 -2.23
N GLU A 88 -12.53 -7.05 -1.27
CA GLU A 88 -13.55 -6.03 -0.97
C GLU A 88 -13.77 -5.06 -2.13
N GLU A 89 -12.69 -4.62 -2.79
CA GLU A 89 -12.78 -3.64 -3.88
C GLU A 89 -13.08 -4.26 -5.25
N THR A 90 -12.72 -5.52 -5.49
CA THR A 90 -12.77 -6.11 -6.83
C THR A 90 -13.51 -7.45 -6.92
N GLY A 91 -13.75 -8.13 -5.80
CA GLY A 91 -14.30 -9.48 -5.75
C GLY A 91 -13.34 -10.57 -6.24
N LEU A 92 -12.07 -10.25 -6.45
CA LEU A 92 -11.07 -11.21 -6.93
C LEU A 92 -10.43 -11.98 -5.76
N GLU A 93 -10.21 -13.28 -5.96
CA GLU A 93 -9.45 -14.11 -5.04
C GLU A 93 -7.96 -14.07 -5.40
N VAL A 94 -7.13 -13.77 -4.40
CA VAL A 94 -5.68 -13.76 -4.54
C VAL A 94 -5.15 -15.17 -4.39
N GLU A 95 -4.42 -15.66 -5.40
CA GLU A 95 -3.81 -17.00 -5.40
C GLU A 95 -2.49 -17.00 -4.63
N HIS A 96 -1.65 -16.00 -4.86
CA HIS A 96 -0.41 -15.80 -4.13
C HIS A 96 0.04 -14.33 -4.15
N LEU A 97 0.96 -14.00 -3.26
CA LEU A 97 1.49 -12.65 -3.06
C LEU A 97 3.00 -12.61 -3.23
N ARG A 98 3.49 -11.47 -3.68
CA ARG A 98 4.91 -11.12 -3.63
C ARG A 98 5.06 -9.73 -3.02
N PHE A 99 5.83 -9.63 -1.93
CA PHE A 99 6.25 -8.33 -1.41
C PHE A 99 7.22 -7.67 -2.39
N ASN A 100 7.02 -6.39 -2.67
CA ASN A 100 7.88 -5.61 -3.56
C ASN A 100 8.79 -4.68 -2.75
N ARG A 101 8.21 -3.71 -2.05
CA ARG A 101 8.94 -2.70 -1.27
C ARG A 101 8.05 -1.92 -0.32
N THR A 102 8.66 -1.13 0.54
CA THR A 102 7.95 -0.11 1.33
C THR A 102 8.37 1.29 0.92
N LYS A 103 7.50 2.25 1.20
CA LYS A 103 7.82 3.68 1.14
C LYS A 103 7.00 4.43 2.17
N PHE A 104 7.66 5.31 2.92
CA PHE A 104 6.95 6.24 3.81
C PHE A 104 6.36 7.39 3.00
N PHE A 105 5.06 7.60 3.14
CA PHE A 105 4.31 8.65 2.44
C PHE A 105 3.97 9.78 3.41
N GLU A 106 4.82 10.80 3.42
CA GLU A 106 4.75 11.97 4.31
C GLU A 106 3.36 12.64 4.36
N PRO A 107 2.65 12.88 3.22
CA PRO A 107 1.39 13.64 3.25
C PRO A 107 0.31 13.03 4.15
N SER A 108 0.25 11.70 4.29
CA SER A 108 -0.70 11.02 5.15
C SER A 108 -0.07 10.34 6.38
N ASN A 109 1.22 10.58 6.64
CA ASN A 109 1.96 9.91 7.73
C ASN A 109 1.77 8.39 7.69
N THR A 110 2.02 7.78 6.53
CA THR A 110 1.71 6.37 6.28
C THR A 110 2.92 5.62 5.75
N LEU A 111 3.23 4.47 6.34
CA LEU A 111 4.11 3.48 5.74
C LEU A 111 3.30 2.67 4.73
N MET A 112 3.64 2.81 3.45
CA MET A 112 3.02 2.05 2.36
C MET A 112 3.82 0.80 2.08
N CYS A 113 3.18 -0.37 2.20
CA CYS A 113 3.74 -1.68 1.85
C CYS A 113 3.18 -2.08 0.48
N ASN A 114 4.04 -2.17 -0.53
CA ASN A 114 3.61 -2.52 -1.88
C ASN A 114 3.81 -4.01 -2.16
N PHE A 115 2.76 -4.64 -2.69
CA PHE A 115 2.73 -6.05 -3.07
C PHE A 115 2.33 -6.22 -4.53
N THR A 116 2.72 -7.34 -5.12
CA THR A 116 2.07 -7.90 -6.30
C THR A 116 1.11 -8.98 -5.83
N ALA A 117 -0.17 -8.84 -6.18
CA ALA A 117 -1.22 -9.81 -5.92
C ALA A 117 -1.56 -10.51 -7.23
N PHE A 118 -1.36 -11.83 -7.28
CA PHE A 118 -1.64 -12.64 -8.45
C PHE A 118 -3.03 -13.24 -8.35
N VAL A 119 -3.83 -13.05 -9.41
CA VAL A 119 -5.22 -13.50 -9.48
C VAL A 119 -5.48 -14.19 -10.81
N ARG A 120 -6.58 -14.98 -10.88
CA ARG A 120 -7.11 -15.51 -12.13
C ARG A 120 -8.43 -14.84 -12.47
N THR A 121 -8.57 -14.36 -13.70
CA THR A 121 -9.72 -13.59 -14.16
C THR A 121 -10.96 -14.40 -14.48
N ALA A 122 -10.98 -15.70 -14.24
CA ALA A 122 -12.14 -16.57 -14.50
C ALA A 122 -13.45 -16.13 -13.80
N LYS A 123 -13.36 -15.22 -12.82
CA LYS A 123 -14.52 -14.65 -12.11
C LYS A 123 -14.79 -13.22 -12.59
N ALA A 124 -16.07 -12.89 -12.73
CA ALA A 124 -16.49 -11.51 -13.00
C ALA A 124 -16.04 -10.58 -11.86
N LEU A 125 -15.56 -9.40 -12.21
CA LEU A 125 -15.25 -8.34 -11.26
C LEU A 125 -16.52 -7.87 -10.56
N HIS A 126 -16.49 -7.81 -9.22
CA HIS A 126 -17.55 -7.24 -8.38
C HIS A 126 -16.98 -6.07 -7.60
N ILE A 127 -17.12 -4.88 -8.16
CA ILE A 127 -16.66 -3.64 -7.50
C ILE A 127 -17.62 -3.24 -6.39
N ASN A 128 -17.06 -2.75 -5.27
CA ASN A 128 -17.83 -2.17 -4.17
C ASN A 128 -18.20 -0.70 -4.43
N HIS A 129 -18.81 -0.03 -3.46
CA HIS A 129 -19.24 1.35 -3.56
C HIS A 129 -18.08 2.39 -3.57
N GLU A 130 -16.86 1.99 -3.24
CA GLU A 130 -15.68 2.86 -3.24
C GLU A 130 -15.03 2.93 -4.62
N VAL A 131 -15.22 1.88 -5.43
CA VAL A 131 -14.63 1.76 -6.77
C VAL A 131 -15.64 2.16 -7.82
N ASP A 132 -15.39 3.23 -8.54
CA ASP A 132 -16.25 3.72 -9.64
C ASP A 132 -16.06 2.88 -10.91
N ARG A 133 -14.84 2.43 -11.16
CA ARG A 133 -14.46 1.65 -12.35
C ARG A 133 -13.20 0.84 -12.10
N CYS A 134 -13.13 -0.34 -12.70
CA CYS A 134 -11.90 -1.10 -12.82
C CYS A 134 -11.67 -1.52 -14.29
N LYS A 135 -10.40 -1.64 -14.67
CA LYS A 135 -10.02 -2.04 -16.03
C LYS A 135 -8.68 -2.77 -16.04
N TRP A 136 -8.62 -3.83 -16.82
CA TRP A 136 -7.40 -4.57 -17.11
C TRP A 136 -6.61 -3.90 -18.24
N PHE A 137 -5.32 -3.70 -18.03
CA PHE A 137 -4.40 -3.09 -18.98
C PHE A 137 -3.23 -4.01 -19.28
N ALA A 138 -2.73 -4.01 -20.51
CA ALA A 138 -1.41 -4.56 -20.77
C ALA A 138 -0.35 -3.77 -19.96
N PRO A 139 0.81 -4.37 -19.62
CA PRO A 139 1.80 -3.70 -18.76
C PRO A 139 2.18 -2.28 -19.20
N GLN A 140 2.44 -2.08 -20.48
CA GLN A 140 2.78 -0.76 -21.02
C GLN A 140 1.59 0.21 -20.97
N GLU A 141 0.39 -0.25 -21.28
CA GLU A 141 -0.83 0.56 -21.17
C GLU A 141 -1.12 0.96 -19.71
N ALA A 142 -0.85 0.06 -18.73
CA ALA A 142 -0.98 0.38 -17.32
C ALA A 142 -0.05 1.53 -16.91
N ARG A 143 1.21 1.51 -17.38
CA ARG A 143 2.19 2.59 -17.17
C ARG A 143 1.70 3.94 -17.72
N GLU A 144 1.05 3.93 -18.88
CA GLU A 144 0.55 5.15 -19.55
C GLU A 144 -0.74 5.70 -18.92
N ASN A 145 -1.57 4.83 -18.34
CA ASN A 145 -2.88 5.20 -17.82
C ASN A 145 -2.91 5.48 -16.32
N ILE A 146 -1.93 5.00 -15.56
CA ILE A 146 -1.86 5.28 -14.13
C ILE A 146 -1.64 6.77 -13.87
N ARG A 147 -2.24 7.30 -12.79
CA ARG A 147 -2.10 8.71 -12.39
C ARG A 147 -0.62 9.09 -12.31
N PRO A 148 -0.14 10.03 -13.13
CA PRO A 148 1.27 10.43 -13.15
C PRO A 148 1.67 11.12 -11.84
N ASN A 149 2.96 11.10 -11.51
CA ASN A 149 3.53 11.72 -10.31
C ASN A 149 2.86 11.30 -8.99
N SER A 150 2.36 10.07 -8.93
CA SER A 150 1.75 9.48 -7.76
C SER A 150 2.61 8.35 -7.20
N LEU A 151 2.41 8.02 -5.92
CA LEU A 151 3.05 6.86 -5.30
C LEU A 151 2.65 5.54 -6.02
N ALA A 152 1.40 5.45 -6.50
CA ALA A 152 0.94 4.31 -7.28
C ALA A 152 1.74 4.15 -8.60
N ALA A 153 2.01 5.27 -9.31
CA ALA A 153 2.84 5.24 -10.51
C ALA A 153 4.28 4.85 -10.20
N GLU A 154 4.83 5.32 -9.09
CA GLU A 154 6.19 4.95 -8.66
C GLU A 154 6.31 3.45 -8.42
N PHE A 155 5.37 2.86 -7.69
CA PHE A 155 5.35 1.42 -7.41
C PHE A 155 5.16 0.60 -8.69
N LEU A 156 4.20 0.97 -9.53
CA LEU A 156 3.95 0.27 -10.79
C LEU A 156 5.16 0.32 -11.73
N ASN A 157 5.76 1.49 -11.90
CA ASN A 157 6.92 1.66 -12.79
C ASN A 157 8.11 0.83 -12.30
N ALA A 158 8.39 0.85 -11.00
CA ALA A 158 9.46 0.05 -10.42
C ALA A 158 9.24 -1.46 -10.64
N TYR A 159 8.02 -1.94 -10.47
CA TYR A 159 7.65 -3.33 -10.77
C TYR A 159 7.87 -3.68 -12.24
N LEU A 160 7.38 -2.84 -13.16
CA LEU A 160 7.49 -3.08 -14.59
C LEU A 160 8.96 -3.08 -15.07
N ASP A 161 9.79 -2.21 -14.49
CA ASP A 161 11.22 -2.17 -14.79
C ASP A 161 11.95 -3.43 -14.28
N GLU A 162 11.56 -3.96 -13.13
CA GLU A 162 12.10 -5.22 -12.58
C GLU A 162 11.72 -6.44 -13.43
N VAL A 163 10.44 -6.52 -13.84
CA VAL A 163 9.93 -7.65 -14.65
C VAL A 163 10.47 -7.59 -16.07
N GLY A 164 10.55 -6.40 -16.67
CA GLY A 164 11.09 -6.21 -18.03
C GLY A 164 12.58 -6.47 -18.15
N ASN A 165 13.33 -6.38 -17.06
CA ASN A 165 14.76 -6.62 -17.01
C ASN A 165 15.16 -8.08 -16.64
N LYS A 166 14.20 -8.93 -16.30
CA LYS A 166 14.47 -10.37 -16.11
C LYS A 166 14.66 -11.00 -17.49
N PRO A 167 15.82 -11.67 -17.77
CA PRO A 167 15.95 -12.47 -18.99
C PRO A 167 14.82 -13.53 -18.99
N MET A 168 14.16 -13.69 -20.14
CA MET A 168 13.23 -14.81 -20.32
C MET A 168 14.03 -16.09 -20.10
N GLU A 169 13.82 -16.76 -18.97
CA GLU A 169 14.27 -18.14 -18.82
C GLU A 169 13.48 -18.96 -19.82
N MET A 170 14.19 -19.40 -20.88
CA MET A 170 13.67 -20.35 -21.87
C MET A 170 13.68 -21.76 -21.28
#